data_28881bee1bdbb569c50ad9eb82b93134
#
_entry.id   28881bee1bdbb569c50ad9eb82b93134
#
_cell.length_a   1.000
_cell.length_b   1.000
_cell.length_c   1.000
_cell.angle_alpha   90.00
_cell.angle_beta   90.00
_cell.angle_gamma   90.00
#
_symmetry.space_group_name_H-M   'P 1'
#
loop_
_entity.id
_entity.type
_entity.pdbx_description
1 polymer ?
#
loop_
_entity_poly.entity_id
_entity_poly.type
_entity_poly.pdbx_seq_one_letter_code
_entity_poly.pdbx_strand_id
1 'polypeptide(L)'
;AYLFWGNTQCYYVKLKENMIETEGEVKQIDFAPNHPFTEAPWIHKHNGKYYLTYASEWPEKIAYAISDKITGPYECKGVISEIAGNSNTTHPAIVNFKGKWLFFSHNGGLHSGTSYSRSVIAEEMEHAEDGTIKKIHPTTQGVQFKEWSGNPILPGFHADPEVLYSEKTGRYYIYSTTDGHPGWGGWYFTCYSSDNL
;
A
#
# COMPACT_ATOMS: atom_id res chain seq x y z
N ALA A 1 6.65 14.87 9.95
CA ALA A 1 5.89 13.89 9.17
C ALA A 1 5.06 14.59 8.09
N TYR A 2 4.47 13.81 7.17
CA TYR A 2 3.59 14.28 6.11
C TYR A 2 2.38 13.37 6.03
N LEU A 3 1.23 13.95 5.77
CA LEU A 3 0.00 13.23 5.41
C LEU A 3 -0.18 13.30 3.90
N PHE A 4 -0.44 12.14 3.28
CA PHE A 4 -0.76 12.01 1.85
C PHE A 4 -2.14 11.39 1.70
N TRP A 5 -2.93 11.87 0.74
CA TRP A 5 -4.27 11.35 0.46
C TRP A 5 -4.75 11.79 -0.92
N GLY A 6 -5.86 11.23 -1.35
CA GLY A 6 -6.60 11.72 -2.51
C GLY A 6 -7.30 10.64 -3.30
N ASN A 7 -8.15 11.12 -4.20
CA ASN A 7 -8.80 10.35 -5.26
C ASN A 7 -8.76 11.21 -6.52
N THR A 8 -8.27 10.67 -7.63
CA THR A 8 -7.95 11.33 -8.89
C THR A 8 -6.83 12.39 -8.82
N GLN A 9 -6.62 12.98 -7.66
CA GLN A 9 -5.55 13.94 -7.37
C GLN A 9 -4.88 13.53 -6.06
N CYS A 10 -3.55 13.53 -6.03
CA CYS A 10 -2.79 13.25 -4.81
C CYS A 10 -2.41 14.55 -4.11
N TYR A 11 -2.76 14.68 -2.86
CA TYR A 11 -2.45 15.82 -2.02
C TYR A 11 -1.51 15.42 -0.89
N TYR A 12 -0.79 16.41 -0.37
CA TYR A 12 -0.01 16.26 0.85
C TYR A 12 -0.02 17.53 1.69
N VAL A 13 0.23 17.35 2.98
CA VAL A 13 0.50 18.43 3.93
C VAL A 13 1.51 17.98 4.96
N LYS A 14 2.35 18.88 5.42
CA LYS A 14 3.23 18.60 6.55
C LYS A 14 2.42 18.53 7.84
N LEU A 15 2.77 17.61 8.73
CA LEU A 15 2.19 17.50 10.07
C LEU A 15 3.13 18.13 11.09
N LYS A 16 2.56 18.74 12.13
CA LYS A 16 3.31 19.15 13.33
C LYS A 16 3.81 17.91 14.09
N GLU A 17 4.67 18.11 15.08
CA GLU A 17 5.23 17.01 15.88
C GLU A 17 4.18 16.17 16.62
N ASN A 18 3.03 16.77 16.95
CA ASN A 18 1.92 16.07 17.60
C ASN A 18 1.16 15.10 16.68
N MET A 19 1.44 15.11 15.36
CA MET A 19 0.83 14.25 14.34
C MET A 19 -0.69 14.43 14.15
N ILE A 20 -1.28 15.47 14.73
CA ILE A 20 -2.72 15.75 14.70
C ILE A 20 -2.98 17.06 13.92
N GLU A 21 -2.11 18.04 14.06
CA GLU A 21 -2.25 19.33 13.41
C GLU A 21 -1.39 19.43 12.15
N THR A 22 -1.90 20.15 11.15
CA THR A 22 -1.16 20.44 9.91
C THR A 22 -0.26 21.66 10.08
N GLU A 23 0.87 21.67 9.33
CA GLU A 23 1.81 22.77 9.24
C GLU A 23 1.93 23.23 7.79
N GLY A 24 1.50 24.45 7.50
CA GLY A 24 1.49 25.04 6.17
C GLY A 24 0.25 24.68 5.34
N GLU A 25 0.36 24.89 4.04
CA GLU A 25 -0.74 24.69 3.09
C GLU A 25 -0.78 23.28 2.53
N VAL A 26 -1.97 22.81 2.19
CA VAL A 26 -2.17 21.59 1.38
C VAL A 26 -1.63 21.84 -0.01
N LYS A 27 -0.83 20.90 -0.50
CA LYS A 27 -0.25 20.93 -1.84
C LYS A 27 -0.61 19.67 -2.61
N GLN A 28 -0.62 19.80 -3.92
CA GLN A 28 -0.84 18.68 -4.84
C GLN A 28 0.50 18.15 -5.35
N ILE A 29 0.57 16.84 -5.56
CA ILE A 29 1.67 16.20 -6.29
C ILE A 29 1.28 16.11 -7.75
N ASP A 30 2.16 16.61 -8.63
CA ASP A 30 2.05 16.37 -10.06
C ASP A 30 2.52 14.97 -10.41
N PHE A 31 1.67 14.24 -11.14
CA PHE A 31 1.98 12.94 -11.71
C PHE A 31 2.26 13.06 -13.20
N ALA A 32 3.26 12.32 -13.68
CA ALA A 32 3.48 12.16 -15.11
C ALA A 32 2.31 11.40 -15.77
N PRO A 33 1.97 11.74 -17.03
CA PRO A 33 0.72 11.31 -17.68
C PRO A 33 0.61 9.80 -17.97
N ASN A 34 1.70 9.03 -17.90
CA ASN A 34 1.72 7.63 -18.35
C ASN A 34 0.98 6.65 -17.42
N HIS A 35 0.89 6.98 -16.12
CA HIS A 35 0.17 6.19 -15.12
C HIS A 35 -0.51 7.17 -14.15
N PRO A 36 -1.74 7.60 -14.47
CA PRO A 36 -2.45 8.59 -13.67
C PRO A 36 -2.74 8.05 -12.27
N PHE A 37 -2.69 8.94 -11.30
CA PHE A 37 -3.08 8.63 -9.94
C PHE A 37 -4.60 8.42 -9.85
N THR A 38 -5.03 7.28 -9.32
CA THR A 38 -6.41 7.03 -8.94
C THR A 38 -6.59 7.32 -7.45
N GLU A 39 -5.91 6.56 -6.58
CA GLU A 39 -6.01 6.70 -5.12
C GLU A 39 -4.86 5.97 -4.40
N ALA A 40 -4.97 5.79 -3.07
CA ALA A 40 -4.10 4.96 -2.24
C ALA A 40 -2.61 5.32 -2.30
N PRO A 41 -2.21 6.56 -2.00
CA PRO A 41 -0.79 6.91 -1.98
C PRO A 41 -0.08 6.27 -0.79
N TRP A 42 1.01 5.56 -1.05
CA TRP A 42 1.90 5.02 -0.05
C TRP A 42 3.34 5.47 -0.30
N ILE A 43 4.06 5.89 0.73
CA ILE A 43 5.46 6.32 0.58
C ILE A 43 6.38 5.49 1.47
N HIS A 44 7.44 4.95 0.86
CA HIS A 44 8.56 4.39 1.58
C HIS A 44 9.88 5.04 1.13
N LYS A 45 10.92 4.89 1.93
CA LYS A 45 12.26 5.38 1.63
C LYS A 45 13.23 4.22 1.49
N HIS A 46 14.00 4.23 0.40
CA HIS A 46 15.06 3.25 0.16
C HIS A 46 16.26 3.92 -0.51
N ASN A 47 17.49 3.66 -0.02
CA ASN A 47 18.75 4.21 -0.54
C ASN A 47 18.71 5.72 -0.81
N GLY A 48 18.14 6.49 0.13
CA GLY A 48 18.05 7.94 0.04
C GLY A 48 16.93 8.49 -0.84
N LYS A 49 16.28 7.66 -1.65
CA LYS A 49 15.15 8.02 -2.51
C LYS A 49 13.80 7.75 -1.84
N TYR A 50 12.78 8.51 -2.24
CA TYR A 50 11.39 8.32 -1.86
C TYR A 50 10.63 7.65 -3.00
N TYR A 51 9.89 6.61 -2.67
CA TYR A 51 9.07 5.84 -3.59
C TYR A 51 7.61 6.08 -3.23
N LEU A 52 6.88 6.68 -4.14
CA LEU A 52 5.43 6.82 -4.05
C LEU A 52 4.79 5.71 -4.86
N THR A 53 4.15 4.76 -4.20
CA THR A 53 3.31 3.73 -4.83
C THR A 53 1.86 4.11 -4.69
N TYR A 54 1.04 3.79 -5.66
CA TYR A 54 -0.36 4.23 -5.71
C TYR A 54 -1.20 3.36 -6.64
N ALA A 55 -2.49 3.35 -6.41
CA ALA A 55 -3.45 2.79 -7.35
C ALA A 55 -3.58 3.68 -8.59
N SER A 56 -3.52 3.08 -9.76
CA SER A 56 -3.52 3.75 -11.05
C SER A 56 -4.48 3.08 -12.03
N GLU A 57 -5.11 3.86 -12.88
CA GLU A 57 -6.04 3.40 -13.92
C GLU A 57 -7.37 2.81 -13.37
N TRP A 58 -8.15 2.20 -14.25
CA TRP A 58 -9.36 1.45 -13.88
C TRP A 58 -9.59 0.31 -14.88
N PRO A 59 -9.72 -0.98 -14.46
CA PRO A 59 -9.47 -1.46 -13.09
C PRO A 59 -8.05 -1.15 -12.62
N GLU A 60 -7.89 -0.99 -11.30
CA GLU A 60 -6.64 -0.50 -10.71
C GLU A 60 -5.49 -1.49 -10.84
N LYS A 61 -4.33 -0.90 -11.11
CA LYS A 61 -2.99 -1.50 -10.99
C LYS A 61 -2.20 -0.73 -9.95
N ILE A 62 -1.12 -1.28 -9.46
CA ILE A 62 -0.18 -0.51 -8.62
C ILE A 62 0.95 0.02 -9.49
N ALA A 63 0.99 1.33 -9.62
CA ALA A 63 2.10 2.08 -10.22
C ALA A 63 3.00 2.69 -9.15
N TYR A 64 4.19 3.17 -9.57
CA TYR A 64 5.09 3.86 -8.66
C TYR A 64 5.91 4.95 -9.36
N ALA A 65 6.35 5.89 -8.54
CA ALA A 65 7.20 6.99 -8.95
C ALA A 65 8.32 7.21 -7.90
N ILE A 66 9.44 7.76 -8.33
CA ILE A 66 10.62 7.98 -7.49
C ILE A 66 10.97 9.46 -7.43
N SER A 67 11.42 9.94 -6.26
CA SER A 67 11.90 11.29 -6.04
C SER A 67 13.07 11.35 -5.06
N ASP A 68 13.88 12.39 -5.15
CA ASP A 68 14.89 12.75 -4.16
C ASP A 68 14.28 13.39 -2.90
N LYS A 69 13.05 13.87 -3.00
CA LYS A 69 12.35 14.58 -1.92
C LYS A 69 10.98 13.93 -1.67
N ILE A 70 10.58 13.85 -0.41
CA ILE A 70 9.28 13.30 -0.03
C ILE A 70 8.10 14.07 -0.67
N THR A 71 8.29 15.32 -1.00
CA THR A 71 7.27 16.19 -1.64
C THR A 71 7.36 16.25 -3.15
N GLY A 72 8.22 15.45 -3.79
CA GLY A 72 8.45 15.46 -5.22
C GLY A 72 9.45 16.52 -5.71
N PRO A 73 9.58 16.77 -7.03
CA PRO A 73 8.76 16.11 -8.07
C PRO A 73 9.05 14.61 -8.18
N TYR A 74 8.03 13.84 -8.49
CA TYR A 74 8.12 12.40 -8.68
C TYR A 74 8.19 12.02 -10.16
N GLU A 75 9.13 11.16 -10.51
CA GLU A 75 9.27 10.57 -11.84
C GLU A 75 8.61 9.19 -11.85
N CYS A 76 7.56 9.02 -12.66
CA CYS A 76 6.87 7.75 -12.82
C CYS A 76 7.82 6.70 -13.45
N LYS A 77 7.86 5.50 -12.88
CA LYS A 77 8.70 4.39 -13.33
C LYS A 77 7.92 3.21 -13.92
N GLY A 78 6.61 3.15 -13.70
CA GLY A 78 5.74 2.14 -14.28
C GLY A 78 4.88 1.39 -13.28
N VAL A 79 4.35 0.26 -13.73
CA VAL A 79 3.46 -0.62 -12.96
C VAL A 79 4.26 -1.73 -12.32
N ILE A 80 4.09 -1.92 -11.01
CA ILE A 80 4.72 -3.02 -10.26
C ILE A 80 3.78 -4.19 -9.97
N SER A 81 2.45 -3.97 -9.95
CA SER A 81 1.47 -5.04 -9.82
C SER A 81 0.30 -4.78 -10.75
N GLU A 82 -0.10 -5.80 -11.49
CA GLU A 82 -1.23 -5.75 -12.41
C GLU A 82 -2.58 -5.85 -11.66
N ILE A 83 -3.68 -5.82 -12.41
CA ILE A 83 -5.04 -5.90 -11.87
C ILE A 83 -5.15 -7.08 -10.90
N ALA A 84 -5.65 -6.80 -9.71
CA ALA A 84 -5.87 -7.81 -8.67
C ALA A 84 -7.03 -8.74 -9.06
N GLY A 85 -6.78 -10.05 -9.06
CA GLY A 85 -7.80 -11.04 -9.47
C GLY A 85 -9.10 -10.86 -8.68
N ASN A 86 -10.23 -10.84 -9.40
CA ASN A 86 -11.60 -10.64 -8.91
C ASN A 86 -11.86 -9.32 -8.18
N SER A 87 -10.96 -8.32 -8.29
CA SER A 87 -11.17 -6.98 -7.74
C SER A 87 -10.84 -5.90 -8.76
N ASN A 88 -11.65 -4.86 -8.82
CA ASN A 88 -11.40 -3.67 -9.63
C ASN A 88 -10.47 -2.67 -8.91
N THR A 89 -10.24 -2.86 -7.61
CA THR A 89 -9.38 -2.01 -6.79
C THR A 89 -8.26 -2.80 -6.17
N THR A 90 -7.15 -2.11 -5.87
CA THR A 90 -6.01 -2.64 -5.12
C THR A 90 -5.21 -1.51 -4.49
N HIS A 91 -4.93 -1.58 -3.19
CA HIS A 91 -4.20 -0.54 -2.46
C HIS A 91 -2.86 -1.09 -1.95
N PRO A 92 -1.73 -0.38 -2.16
CA PRO A 92 -0.42 -0.82 -1.72
C PRO A 92 -0.11 -0.39 -0.30
N ALA A 93 0.63 -1.23 0.45
CA ALA A 93 1.41 -0.83 1.61
C ALA A 93 2.75 -1.54 1.56
N ILE A 94 3.85 -0.85 1.88
CA ILE A 94 5.21 -1.39 1.77
C ILE A 94 5.96 -1.14 3.06
N VAL A 95 6.54 -2.19 3.63
CA VAL A 95 7.31 -2.10 4.87
C VAL A 95 8.61 -2.91 4.76
N ASN A 96 9.67 -2.44 5.42
CA ASN A 96 10.86 -3.25 5.63
C ASN A 96 10.71 -4.05 6.92
N PHE A 97 10.79 -5.36 6.82
CA PHE A 97 10.73 -6.28 7.93
C PHE A 97 12.00 -7.12 8.01
N LYS A 98 12.81 -6.93 9.05
CA LYS A 98 14.05 -7.68 9.28
C LYS A 98 14.96 -7.77 8.03
N GLY A 99 15.06 -6.65 7.30
CA GLY A 99 15.87 -6.56 6.09
C GLY A 99 15.19 -7.01 4.79
N LYS A 100 14.01 -7.58 4.85
CA LYS A 100 13.18 -7.91 3.69
C LYS A 100 12.15 -6.82 3.44
N TRP A 101 11.94 -6.46 2.18
CA TRP A 101 10.83 -5.59 1.79
C TRP A 101 9.59 -6.43 1.53
N LEU A 102 8.49 -6.05 2.15
CA LEU A 102 7.20 -6.70 2.01
C LEU A 102 6.21 -5.74 1.37
N PHE A 103 5.50 -6.22 0.39
CA PHE A 103 4.40 -5.55 -0.28
C PHE A 103 3.09 -6.17 0.17
N PHE A 104 2.20 -5.35 0.70
CA PHE A 104 0.83 -5.72 1.04
C PHE A 104 -0.12 -5.08 0.04
N SER A 105 -1.14 -5.80 -0.32
CA SER A 105 -2.26 -5.25 -1.08
C SER A 105 -3.54 -6.05 -0.80
N HIS A 106 -4.60 -5.76 -1.52
CA HIS A 106 -5.82 -6.57 -1.43
C HIS A 106 -6.24 -7.09 -2.80
N ASN A 107 -6.99 -8.19 -2.80
CA ASN A 107 -7.62 -8.79 -3.98
C ASN A 107 -8.91 -9.51 -3.60
N GLY A 108 -9.65 -10.02 -4.58
CA GLY A 108 -10.82 -10.88 -4.37
C GLY A 108 -10.47 -12.38 -4.36
N GLY A 109 -9.36 -12.77 -3.67
CA GLY A 109 -8.81 -14.12 -3.74
C GLY A 109 -9.52 -15.17 -2.88
N LEU A 110 -10.32 -14.78 -1.89
CA LEU A 110 -11.12 -15.71 -1.11
C LEU A 110 -12.30 -16.28 -1.90
N HIS A 111 -12.83 -17.41 -1.43
CA HIS A 111 -14.10 -17.95 -1.97
C HIS A 111 -15.21 -16.90 -1.87
N SER A 112 -15.88 -16.63 -2.98
CA SER A 112 -16.85 -15.53 -3.14
C SER A 112 -16.23 -14.10 -3.05
N GLY A 113 -14.91 -13.97 -3.18
CA GLY A 113 -14.24 -12.66 -3.24
C GLY A 113 -14.63 -11.88 -4.51
N THR A 114 -14.79 -10.59 -4.34
CA THR A 114 -15.17 -9.62 -5.40
C THR A 114 -14.52 -8.27 -5.09
N SER A 115 -14.84 -7.25 -5.88
CA SER A 115 -14.47 -5.86 -5.58
C SER A 115 -15.03 -5.33 -4.25
N TYR A 116 -16.03 -5.98 -3.67
CA TYR A 116 -16.67 -5.61 -2.40
C TYR A 116 -16.47 -6.66 -1.29
N SER A 117 -15.66 -7.68 -1.56
CA SER A 117 -15.35 -8.77 -0.65
C SER A 117 -13.89 -9.13 -0.84
N ARG A 118 -13.02 -8.22 -0.43
CA ARG A 118 -11.58 -8.27 -0.66
C ARG A 118 -10.85 -8.91 0.51
N SER A 119 -9.65 -9.38 0.26
CA SER A 119 -8.78 -9.99 1.26
C SER A 119 -7.36 -9.46 1.15
N VAL A 120 -6.67 -9.28 2.28
CA VAL A 120 -5.30 -8.78 2.31
C VAL A 120 -4.32 -9.89 1.97
N ILE A 121 -3.40 -9.57 1.07
CA ILE A 121 -2.29 -10.42 0.66
C ILE A 121 -0.94 -9.75 0.99
N ALA A 122 0.10 -10.56 1.10
CA ALA A 122 1.47 -10.10 1.28
C ALA A 122 2.43 -10.87 0.37
N GLU A 123 3.38 -10.16 -0.24
CA GLU A 123 4.43 -10.70 -1.10
C GLU A 123 5.79 -10.13 -0.73
N GLU A 124 6.87 -10.85 -1.00
CA GLU A 124 8.21 -10.26 -0.95
C GLU A 124 8.39 -9.30 -2.14
N MET A 125 9.01 -8.15 -1.87
CA MET A 125 9.31 -7.14 -2.87
C MET A 125 10.82 -6.89 -2.93
N GLU A 126 11.34 -6.67 -4.11
CA GLU A 126 12.75 -6.38 -4.32
C GLU A 126 12.95 -5.06 -5.08
N HIS A 127 13.92 -4.28 -4.63
CA HIS A 127 14.51 -3.21 -5.42
C HIS A 127 15.64 -3.79 -6.27
N ALA A 128 15.65 -3.46 -7.56
CA ALA A 128 16.74 -3.80 -8.45
C ALA A 128 17.98 -2.91 -8.17
N GLU A 129 19.12 -3.26 -8.73
CA GLU A 129 20.40 -2.52 -8.55
C GLU A 129 20.30 -1.05 -9.03
N ASP A 130 19.50 -0.80 -10.06
CA ASP A 130 19.23 0.55 -10.59
C ASP A 130 18.22 1.34 -9.74
N GLY A 131 17.71 0.77 -8.66
CA GLY A 131 16.72 1.35 -7.77
C GLY A 131 15.26 1.21 -8.25
N THR A 132 15.00 0.54 -9.38
CA THR A 132 13.62 0.22 -9.77
C THR A 132 13.03 -0.89 -8.90
N ILE A 133 11.70 -0.97 -8.80
CA ILE A 133 11.02 -2.07 -8.12
C ILE A 133 10.74 -3.17 -9.15
N LYS A 134 11.12 -4.41 -8.82
CA LYS A 134 10.79 -5.57 -9.65
C LYS A 134 9.27 -5.81 -9.64
N LYS A 135 8.75 -6.32 -10.76
CA LYS A 135 7.32 -6.65 -10.88
C LYS A 135 6.92 -7.68 -9.84
N ILE A 136 5.78 -7.43 -9.18
CA ILE A 136 5.23 -8.28 -8.13
C ILE A 136 4.07 -9.07 -8.73
N HIS A 137 4.06 -10.37 -8.51
CA HIS A 137 3.00 -11.27 -8.95
C HIS A 137 2.35 -11.89 -7.72
N PRO A 138 1.14 -11.45 -7.34
CA PRO A 138 0.43 -12.03 -6.21
C PRO A 138 0.30 -13.57 -6.33
N THR A 139 0.63 -14.26 -5.27
CA THR A 139 0.62 -15.73 -5.20
C THR A 139 -0.30 -16.23 -4.09
N THR A 140 -0.68 -17.50 -4.16
CA THR A 140 -1.39 -18.16 -3.04
C THR A 140 -0.44 -18.51 -1.91
N GLN A 141 0.86 -18.62 -2.18
CA GLN A 141 1.87 -18.92 -1.18
C GLN A 141 2.23 -17.71 -0.34
N GLY A 142 2.19 -16.52 -0.91
CA GLY A 142 2.56 -15.28 -0.22
C GLY A 142 3.97 -15.27 0.32
N VAL A 143 4.20 -14.46 1.34
CA VAL A 143 5.49 -14.40 2.05
C VAL A 143 5.72 -15.68 2.83
N GLN A 144 6.90 -16.29 2.65
CA GLN A 144 7.28 -17.51 3.34
C GLN A 144 8.01 -17.19 4.65
N PHE A 145 7.31 -17.28 5.77
CA PHE A 145 7.90 -17.32 7.11
C PHE A 145 7.84 -18.75 7.66
N LYS A 146 8.78 -19.09 8.55
CA LYS A 146 9.00 -20.48 9.03
C LYS A 146 7.76 -21.20 9.58
N GLU A 147 6.73 -20.47 10.04
CA GLU A 147 5.57 -21.03 10.73
C GLU A 147 4.23 -20.66 10.09
N TRP A 148 4.21 -19.69 9.18
CA TRP A 148 3.01 -19.22 8.50
C TRP A 148 3.31 -18.84 7.05
N SER A 149 2.53 -19.35 6.13
CA SER A 149 2.61 -18.96 4.72
C SER A 149 1.25 -19.11 4.06
N GLY A 150 0.95 -18.17 3.19
CA GLY A 150 -0.24 -18.22 2.36
C GLY A 150 -1.01 -16.90 2.33
N ASN A 151 -1.57 -16.65 1.19
CA ASN A 151 -2.51 -15.55 0.97
C ASN A 151 -3.94 -16.08 0.91
N PRO A 152 -4.92 -15.39 1.52
CA PRO A 152 -4.78 -14.12 2.27
C PRO A 152 -4.19 -14.31 3.67
N ILE A 153 -3.50 -13.27 4.17
CA ILE A 153 -2.84 -13.28 5.49
C ILE A 153 -3.77 -12.98 6.65
N LEU A 154 -4.94 -12.41 6.40
CA LEU A 154 -5.96 -12.11 7.42
C LEU A 154 -7.21 -12.95 7.18
N PRO A 155 -7.87 -13.43 8.25
CA PRO A 155 -9.10 -14.20 8.11
C PRO A 155 -10.28 -13.29 7.74
N GLY A 156 -11.04 -13.68 6.73
CA GLY A 156 -12.23 -12.94 6.29
C GLY A 156 -11.93 -11.85 5.25
N PHE A 157 -12.90 -10.97 5.06
CA PHE A 157 -12.81 -9.91 4.05
C PHE A 157 -12.27 -8.63 4.66
N HIS A 158 -11.15 -8.17 4.10
CA HIS A 158 -10.44 -6.97 4.48
C HIS A 158 -9.90 -6.26 3.24
N ALA A 159 -9.93 -4.95 3.24
CA ALA A 159 -9.40 -4.13 2.16
C ALA A 159 -8.53 -2.99 2.68
N ASP A 160 -7.91 -2.26 1.77
CA ASP A 160 -7.18 -1.02 2.03
C ASP A 160 -6.12 -1.19 3.14
N PRO A 161 -5.21 -2.19 3.02
CA PRO A 161 -4.27 -2.48 4.08
C PRO A 161 -3.25 -1.35 4.25
N GLU A 162 -3.08 -0.93 5.50
CA GLU A 162 -2.06 0.01 5.94
C GLU A 162 -1.16 -0.71 6.93
N VAL A 163 0.14 -0.74 6.70
CA VAL A 163 1.09 -1.47 7.55
C VAL A 163 2.14 -0.54 8.10
N LEU A 164 2.30 -0.50 9.41
CA LEU A 164 3.35 0.32 10.04
C LEU A 164 4.10 -0.45 11.12
N TYR A 165 5.35 -0.06 11.35
CA TYR A 165 6.13 -0.46 12.50
C TYR A 165 6.15 0.68 13.52
N SER A 166 5.86 0.38 14.78
CA SER A 166 5.94 1.33 15.88
C SER A 166 7.19 1.09 16.72
N GLU A 167 8.16 2.00 16.63
CA GLU A 167 9.36 1.98 17.49
C GLU A 167 9.03 2.02 18.98
N LYS A 168 7.92 2.69 19.34
CA LYS A 168 7.47 2.82 20.73
C LYS A 168 7.06 1.47 21.33
N THR A 169 6.46 0.59 20.56
CA THR A 169 5.96 -0.72 21.03
C THR A 169 6.80 -1.88 20.55
N GLY A 170 7.68 -1.67 19.56
CA GLY A 170 8.44 -2.73 18.89
C GLY A 170 7.56 -3.67 18.04
N ARG A 171 6.35 -3.27 17.68
CA ARG A 171 5.36 -4.11 17.00
C ARG A 171 4.99 -3.57 15.62
N TYR A 172 4.59 -4.47 14.75
CA TYR A 172 3.91 -4.16 13.49
C TYR A 172 2.41 -4.11 13.71
N TYR A 173 1.76 -3.23 12.97
CA TYR A 173 0.32 -3.05 12.97
C TYR A 173 -0.19 -3.06 11.56
N ILE A 174 -1.27 -3.82 11.31
CA ILE A 174 -2.02 -3.79 10.05
C ILE A 174 -3.39 -3.21 10.38
N TYR A 175 -3.70 -2.09 9.75
CA TYR A 175 -5.02 -1.50 9.75
C TYR A 175 -5.71 -1.85 8.43
N SER A 176 -6.96 -2.24 8.50
CA SER A 176 -7.74 -2.53 7.30
C SER A 176 -9.20 -2.16 7.49
N THR A 177 -9.86 -1.82 6.39
CA THR A 177 -11.31 -1.70 6.38
C THR A 177 -11.93 -3.08 6.45
N THR A 178 -13.10 -3.21 7.10
CA THR A 178 -13.92 -4.42 6.98
C THR A 178 -14.64 -4.39 5.65
N ASP A 179 -14.77 -5.55 5.01
CA ASP A 179 -15.30 -5.68 3.66
C ASP A 179 -16.33 -6.83 3.61
N GLY A 180 -16.91 -7.13 2.43
CA GLY A 180 -17.94 -8.16 2.30
C GLY A 180 -19.37 -7.69 2.60
N HIS A 181 -19.59 -6.38 2.66
CA HIS A 181 -20.89 -5.74 2.80
C HIS A 181 -21.41 -5.26 1.45
N PRO A 182 -22.71 -4.97 1.31
CA PRO A 182 -23.24 -4.37 0.09
C PRO A 182 -22.61 -3.00 -0.18
N GLY A 183 -22.04 -2.81 -1.37
CA GLY A 183 -21.36 -1.56 -1.78
C GLY A 183 -19.94 -1.43 -1.22
N TRP A 184 -19.42 -0.22 -1.31
CA TRP A 184 -18.10 0.12 -0.78
C TRP A 184 -18.19 0.47 0.71
N GLY A 185 -17.33 -0.14 1.49
CA GLY A 185 -17.15 0.21 2.87
C GLY A 185 -17.54 -0.89 3.85
N GLY A 186 -17.05 -0.71 5.05
CA GLY A 186 -17.29 -1.53 6.22
C GLY A 186 -17.87 -0.68 7.35
N TRP A 187 -18.19 -1.32 8.43
CA TRP A 187 -18.83 -0.67 9.58
C TRP A 187 -17.81 -0.26 10.63
N TYR A 188 -16.59 -0.79 10.54
CA TYR A 188 -15.48 -0.50 11.46
C TYR A 188 -14.14 -0.82 10.79
N PHE A 189 -13.09 -0.25 11.35
CA PHE A 189 -11.72 -0.62 11.01
C PHE A 189 -11.22 -1.71 11.94
N THR A 190 -10.41 -2.59 11.40
CA THR A 190 -9.67 -3.58 12.18
C THR A 190 -8.22 -3.17 12.33
N CYS A 191 -7.63 -3.53 13.46
CA CYS A 191 -6.22 -3.38 13.70
C CYS A 191 -5.67 -4.71 14.23
N TYR A 192 -4.78 -5.31 13.47
CA TYR A 192 -4.01 -6.48 13.88
C TYR A 192 -2.61 -6.05 14.27
N SER A 193 -2.03 -6.71 15.27
CA SER A 193 -0.65 -6.43 15.65
C SER A 193 0.15 -7.72 15.82
N SER A 194 1.43 -7.66 15.45
CA SER A 194 2.36 -8.77 15.54
C SER A 194 3.76 -8.28 15.94
N ASP A 195 4.51 -9.13 16.63
CA ASP A 195 5.92 -8.91 16.96
C ASP A 195 6.83 -9.38 15.81
N ASN A 196 6.31 -10.18 14.89
CA ASN A 196 7.10 -10.87 13.87
C ASN A 196 6.46 -10.93 12.48
N LEU A 197 5.31 -10.24 12.27
CA LEU A 197 4.45 -10.25 11.08
C LEU A 197 3.94 -11.63 10.69
#